data_25ff16b767b6cdd6a0189ad7f8f83165
#
_entry.id   25ff16b767b6cdd6a0189ad7f8f83165
#
_cell.length_a   1.000
_cell.length_b   1.000
_cell.length_c   1.000
_cell.angle_alpha   90.00
_cell.angle_beta   90.00
_cell.angle_gamma   90.00
#
_symmetry.space_group_name_H-M   'P 1'
#
loop_
_entity.id
_entity.type
_entity.pdbx_description
1 polymer ?
#
loop_
_entity_poly.entity_id
_entity_poly.type
_entity_poly.pdbx_seq_one_letter_code
_entity_poly.pdbx_strand_id
1 'polypeptide(L)'
;TPAGITIALDKMKALSESMTATSLRKPKQRPTISDVARLAGVSISTVSRVLNDTAPVSDDVDKRVRQAVELLSYTPHAAARNLAVRRTNTVGLLLPELSSGFFAPILRGIESALRESEYHLLVHASLRSGDTDPWRRHPIGEHNADGMLLFVNSTDDEDILRNYQRDFPMVLLFFKGPRGVDIPYVGFDNAGGIYQIVEHL
;
A
#
# COMPACT_ATOMS: atom_id res chain seq x y z
N THR A 1 9.31 19.67 16.02
CA THR A 1 8.51 20.91 15.88
C THR A 1 7.93 20.98 14.48
N PRO A 2 6.66 21.44 14.28
CA PRO A 2 6.02 21.52 12.97
C PRO A 2 6.83 22.33 11.93
N ALA A 3 7.58 23.33 12.36
CA ALA A 3 8.47 24.12 11.51
C ALA A 3 9.55 23.29 10.79
N GLY A 4 10.11 22.28 11.44
CA GLY A 4 11.15 21.44 10.82
C GLY A 4 10.62 20.56 9.68
N ILE A 5 9.39 20.08 9.79
CA ILE A 5 8.73 19.27 8.75
C ILE A 5 8.35 20.13 7.56
N THR A 6 7.86 21.35 7.80
CA THR A 6 7.53 22.31 6.72
C THR A 6 8.77 22.64 5.91
N ILE A 7 9.90 22.93 6.57
CA ILE A 7 11.19 23.19 5.90
C ILE A 7 11.66 21.97 5.09
N ALA A 8 11.47 20.76 5.59
CA ALA A 8 11.82 19.53 4.88
C ALA A 8 10.95 19.33 3.64
N LEU A 9 9.64 19.56 3.74
CA LEU A 9 8.70 19.47 2.62
C LEU A 9 8.99 20.53 1.56
N ASP A 10 9.29 21.76 1.94
CA ASP A 10 9.67 22.83 1.01
C ASP A 10 10.99 22.51 0.31
N LYS A 11 11.98 21.96 1.00
CA LYS A 11 13.21 21.48 0.38
C LYS A 11 12.98 20.32 -0.58
N MET A 12 12.12 19.38 -0.25
CA MET A 12 11.76 18.26 -1.15
C MET A 12 11.04 18.79 -2.39
N LYS A 13 10.16 19.76 -2.24
CA LYS A 13 9.44 20.40 -3.36
C LYS A 13 10.41 21.17 -4.25
N ALA A 14 11.29 21.97 -3.67
CA ALA A 14 12.33 22.70 -4.41
C ALA A 14 13.31 21.75 -5.13
N LEU A 15 13.68 20.61 -4.52
CA LEU A 15 14.49 19.58 -5.18
C LEU A 15 13.74 18.94 -6.34
N SER A 16 12.45 18.65 -6.20
CA SER A 16 11.61 18.12 -7.26
C SER A 16 11.50 19.11 -8.44
N GLU A 17 11.29 20.39 -8.16
CA GLU A 17 11.24 21.46 -9.16
C GLU A 17 12.60 21.70 -9.85
N SER A 18 13.69 21.64 -9.09
CA SER A 18 15.06 21.72 -9.62
C SER A 18 15.41 20.52 -10.51
N MET A 19 14.96 19.33 -10.15
CA MET A 19 15.14 18.12 -10.98
C MET A 19 14.37 18.20 -12.28
N THR A 20 13.19 18.83 -12.32
CA THR A 20 12.42 19.07 -13.54
C THR A 20 13.05 20.15 -14.42
N ALA A 21 13.66 21.18 -13.85
CA ALA A 21 14.32 22.26 -14.60
C ALA A 21 15.68 21.87 -15.19
N THR A 22 16.41 20.93 -14.56
CA THR A 22 17.74 20.48 -15.03
C THR A 22 17.67 19.34 -16.05
N SER A 23 16.51 18.78 -16.32
CA SER A 23 16.32 17.60 -17.18
C SER A 23 16.22 17.93 -18.67
N LEU A 24 17.22 18.63 -19.23
CA LEU A 24 17.56 18.51 -20.67
C LEU A 24 18.52 17.33 -20.95
N ARG A 25 18.99 16.61 -19.92
CA ARG A 25 19.58 15.29 -20.08
C ARG A 25 18.43 14.27 -20.14
N LYS A 26 18.30 13.56 -21.26
CA LYS A 26 17.44 12.36 -21.36
C LYS A 26 17.57 11.56 -20.06
N PRO A 27 16.49 11.27 -19.34
CA PRO A 27 16.57 10.51 -18.12
C PRO A 27 17.30 9.22 -18.45
N LYS A 28 18.37 8.90 -17.71
CA LYS A 28 19.10 7.65 -17.87
C LYS A 28 18.06 6.56 -17.66
N GLN A 29 17.63 5.94 -18.75
CA GLN A 29 16.55 4.95 -18.73
C GLN A 29 16.97 3.87 -17.72
N ARG A 30 16.18 3.69 -16.67
CA ARG A 30 16.44 2.64 -15.69
C ARG A 30 16.43 1.31 -16.42
N PRO A 31 17.39 0.42 -16.16
CA PRO A 31 17.40 -0.90 -16.77
C PRO A 31 16.06 -1.60 -16.56
N THR A 32 15.59 -2.28 -17.56
CA THR A 32 14.34 -3.04 -17.56
C THR A 32 14.63 -4.53 -17.52
N ILE A 33 13.62 -5.34 -17.21
CA ILE A 33 13.72 -6.80 -17.28
C ILE A 33 14.11 -7.28 -18.70
N SER A 34 13.69 -6.52 -19.73
CA SER A 34 14.06 -6.79 -21.11
C SER A 34 15.56 -6.59 -21.39
N ASP A 35 16.18 -5.62 -20.71
CA ASP A 35 17.63 -5.39 -20.81
C ASP A 35 18.41 -6.51 -20.16
N VAL A 36 17.94 -7.00 -19.00
CA VAL A 36 18.51 -8.18 -18.33
C VAL A 36 18.39 -9.42 -19.23
N ALA A 37 17.21 -9.66 -19.81
CA ALA A 37 16.96 -10.79 -20.69
C ALA A 37 17.89 -10.77 -21.91
N ARG A 38 18.07 -9.62 -22.53
CA ARG A 38 18.96 -9.41 -23.67
C ARG A 38 20.43 -9.66 -23.28
N LEU A 39 20.90 -9.14 -22.14
CA LEU A 39 22.27 -9.31 -21.69
C LEU A 39 22.57 -10.75 -21.29
N ALA A 40 21.62 -11.42 -20.62
CA ALA A 40 21.74 -12.81 -20.21
C ALA A 40 21.53 -13.82 -21.36
N GLY A 41 21.04 -13.38 -22.53
CA GLY A 41 20.75 -14.24 -23.67
C GLY A 41 19.61 -15.24 -23.41
N VAL A 42 18.57 -14.79 -22.68
CA VAL A 42 17.42 -15.63 -22.32
C VAL A 42 16.09 -14.87 -22.55
N SER A 43 14.96 -15.55 -22.41
CA SER A 43 13.66 -14.90 -22.50
C SER A 43 13.32 -14.10 -21.23
N ILE A 44 12.44 -13.10 -21.32
CA ILE A 44 11.93 -12.34 -20.18
C ILE A 44 11.28 -13.28 -19.14
N SER A 45 10.55 -14.30 -19.60
CA SER A 45 9.95 -15.30 -18.71
C SER A 45 11.00 -16.12 -17.95
N THR A 46 12.15 -16.39 -18.55
CA THR A 46 13.27 -17.07 -17.89
C THR A 46 13.89 -16.17 -16.81
N VAL A 47 14.11 -14.89 -17.10
CA VAL A 47 14.57 -13.91 -16.09
C VAL A 47 13.59 -13.83 -14.92
N SER A 48 12.30 -13.75 -15.22
CA SER A 48 11.25 -13.72 -14.19
C SER A 48 11.26 -14.96 -13.29
N ARG A 49 11.47 -16.16 -13.87
CA ARG A 49 11.59 -17.40 -13.10
C ARG A 49 12.78 -17.40 -12.15
N VAL A 50 13.95 -16.96 -12.63
CA VAL A 50 15.17 -16.86 -11.82
C VAL A 50 14.98 -15.85 -10.69
N LEU A 51 14.41 -14.68 -10.96
CA LEU A 51 14.25 -13.61 -9.96
C LEU A 51 13.20 -13.91 -8.89
N ASN A 52 12.22 -14.76 -9.22
CA ASN A 52 11.10 -15.07 -8.32
C ASN A 52 11.12 -16.53 -7.83
N ASP A 53 12.12 -17.31 -8.18
CA ASP A 53 12.24 -18.76 -7.85
C ASP A 53 10.97 -19.57 -8.15
N THR A 54 10.26 -19.23 -9.24
CA THR A 54 8.95 -19.83 -9.55
C THR A 54 9.03 -21.13 -10.31
N ALA A 55 10.19 -21.46 -10.88
CA ALA A 55 10.44 -22.74 -11.54
C ALA A 55 11.95 -23.00 -11.67
N PRO A 56 12.37 -24.27 -11.63
CA PRO A 56 13.78 -24.63 -11.76
C PRO A 56 14.32 -24.21 -13.13
N VAL A 57 15.54 -23.68 -13.12
CA VAL A 57 16.33 -23.36 -14.31
C VAL A 57 17.70 -24.05 -14.17
N SER A 58 18.46 -24.16 -15.27
CA SER A 58 19.82 -24.70 -15.16
C SER A 58 20.74 -23.71 -14.46
N ASP A 59 21.74 -24.21 -13.73
CA ASP A 59 22.70 -23.40 -12.97
C ASP A 59 23.44 -22.37 -13.86
N ASP A 60 23.68 -22.72 -15.13
CA ASP A 60 24.28 -21.81 -16.10
C ASP A 60 23.36 -20.62 -16.41
N VAL A 61 22.08 -20.87 -16.59
CA VAL A 61 21.07 -19.81 -16.83
C VAL A 61 20.94 -18.93 -15.61
N ASP A 62 20.84 -19.51 -14.40
CA ASP A 62 20.76 -18.75 -13.15
C ASP A 62 21.97 -17.80 -13.00
N LYS A 63 23.17 -18.30 -13.17
CA LYS A 63 24.42 -17.51 -13.09
C LYS A 63 24.43 -16.35 -14.09
N ARG A 64 24.09 -16.60 -15.35
CA ARG A 64 24.05 -15.56 -16.39
C ARG A 64 23.04 -14.46 -16.08
N VAL A 65 21.86 -14.83 -15.60
CA VAL A 65 20.83 -13.87 -15.23
C VAL A 65 21.27 -13.02 -14.04
N ARG A 66 21.81 -13.62 -12.96
CA ARG A 66 22.28 -12.89 -11.79
C ARG A 66 23.44 -11.93 -12.12
N GLN A 67 24.37 -12.36 -12.96
CA GLN A 67 25.44 -11.50 -13.46
C GLN A 67 24.90 -10.31 -14.27
N ALA A 68 23.90 -10.53 -15.11
CA ALA A 68 23.30 -9.45 -15.88
C ALA A 68 22.55 -8.45 -14.99
N VAL A 69 21.90 -8.92 -13.93
CA VAL A 69 21.24 -8.08 -12.90
C VAL A 69 22.27 -7.18 -12.21
N GLU A 70 23.41 -7.73 -11.78
CA GLU A 70 24.49 -6.98 -11.12
C GLU A 70 25.10 -5.94 -12.05
N LEU A 71 25.50 -6.34 -13.27
CA LEU A 71 26.12 -5.45 -14.26
C LEU A 71 25.23 -4.28 -14.63
N LEU A 72 23.93 -4.51 -14.74
CA LEU A 72 22.94 -3.46 -15.06
C LEU A 72 22.52 -2.68 -13.82
N SER A 73 22.89 -3.10 -12.60
CA SER A 73 22.31 -2.60 -11.34
C SER A 73 20.77 -2.62 -11.42
N TYR A 74 20.22 -3.69 -11.99
CA TYR A 74 18.79 -3.84 -12.17
C TYR A 74 18.12 -4.18 -10.84
N THR A 75 17.16 -3.37 -10.44
CA THR A 75 16.29 -3.65 -9.29
C THR A 75 14.91 -4.01 -9.80
N PRO A 76 14.38 -5.21 -9.49
CA PRO A 76 13.02 -5.57 -9.86
C PRO A 76 12.02 -4.54 -9.37
N HIS A 77 11.22 -3.98 -10.27
CA HIS A 77 10.13 -3.10 -9.88
C HIS A 77 9.06 -3.92 -9.15
N ALA A 78 8.82 -3.62 -7.87
CA ALA A 78 7.79 -4.29 -7.08
C ALA A 78 6.42 -4.19 -7.77
N ALA A 79 6.08 -3.05 -8.38
CA ALA A 79 4.85 -2.88 -9.13
C ALA A 79 4.72 -3.83 -10.34
N ALA A 80 5.81 -4.11 -11.08
CA ALA A 80 5.77 -5.04 -12.20
C ALA A 80 5.64 -6.49 -11.72
N ARG A 81 6.28 -6.83 -10.59
CA ARG A 81 6.16 -8.15 -9.96
C ARG A 81 4.75 -8.36 -9.40
N ASN A 82 4.20 -7.38 -8.71
CA ASN A 82 2.87 -7.40 -8.14
C ASN A 82 1.79 -7.57 -9.22
N LEU A 83 1.97 -6.91 -10.37
CA LEU A 83 1.07 -7.06 -11.52
C LEU A 83 1.09 -8.49 -12.08
N ALA A 84 2.25 -9.14 -12.11
CA ALA A 84 2.40 -10.50 -12.63
C ALA A 84 1.83 -11.57 -11.67
N VAL A 85 1.97 -11.34 -10.35
CA VAL A 85 1.54 -12.29 -9.30
C VAL A 85 0.13 -11.98 -8.79
N ARG A 86 -0.43 -10.81 -9.12
CA ARG A 86 -1.69 -10.27 -8.58
C ARG A 86 -1.72 -10.22 -7.05
N ARG A 87 -0.57 -10.05 -6.43
CA ARG A 87 -0.41 -9.89 -4.98
C ARG A 87 0.60 -8.79 -4.69
N THR A 88 0.26 -7.95 -3.72
CA THR A 88 1.12 -6.84 -3.30
C THR A 88 1.83 -7.13 -1.98
N ASN A 89 1.39 -8.16 -1.26
CA ASN A 89 1.75 -8.45 0.12
C ASN A 89 1.62 -7.19 1.00
N THR A 90 0.58 -6.42 0.77
CA THR A 90 0.35 -5.16 1.46
C THR A 90 -1.09 -5.09 1.95
N VAL A 91 -1.26 -4.74 3.21
CA VAL A 91 -2.55 -4.37 3.80
C VAL A 91 -2.60 -2.85 3.88
N GLY A 92 -3.64 -2.27 3.30
CA GLY A 92 -3.90 -0.84 3.41
C GLY A 92 -4.61 -0.50 4.72
N LEU A 93 -4.28 0.65 5.30
CA LEU A 93 -5.00 1.24 6.42
C LEU A 93 -5.36 2.67 6.08
N LEU A 94 -6.65 2.96 6.01
CA LEU A 94 -7.15 4.30 5.79
C LEU A 94 -7.66 4.89 7.11
N LEU A 95 -7.07 6.02 7.49
CA LEU A 95 -7.39 6.76 8.70
C LEU A 95 -7.74 8.21 8.39
N PRO A 96 -8.59 8.89 9.20
CA PRO A 96 -8.83 10.32 9.02
C PRO A 96 -7.59 11.16 9.35
N GLU A 97 -6.80 10.74 10.35
CA GLU A 97 -5.57 11.45 10.78
C GLU A 97 -4.62 10.50 11.53
N LEU A 98 -3.33 10.85 11.58
CA LEU A 98 -2.32 10.09 12.33
C LEU A 98 -1.96 10.76 13.68
N SER A 99 -2.30 12.01 13.86
CA SER A 99 -1.86 12.83 15.00
C SER A 99 -2.57 12.52 16.31
N SER A 100 -3.73 11.86 16.23
CA SER A 100 -4.50 11.48 17.42
C SER A 100 -3.86 10.30 18.16
N GLY A 101 -3.70 10.44 19.47
CA GLY A 101 -3.25 9.35 20.34
C GLY A 101 -4.18 8.12 20.32
N PHE A 102 -5.42 8.29 19.86
CA PHE A 102 -6.38 7.22 19.67
C PHE A 102 -5.90 6.14 18.68
N PHE A 103 -5.21 6.52 17.60
CA PHE A 103 -4.78 5.57 16.59
C PHE A 103 -3.49 4.80 16.95
N ALA A 104 -2.70 5.29 17.89
CA ALA A 104 -1.43 4.64 18.24
C ALA A 104 -1.59 3.20 18.78
N PRO A 105 -2.56 2.87 19.64
CA PRO A 105 -2.81 1.48 20.05
C PRO A 105 -3.27 0.59 18.90
N ILE A 106 -4.08 1.13 17.99
CA ILE A 106 -4.58 0.41 16.81
C ILE A 106 -3.41 0.05 15.90
N LEU A 107 -2.55 1.03 15.57
CA LEU A 107 -1.35 0.80 14.76
C LEU A 107 -0.44 -0.25 15.39
N ARG A 108 -0.21 -0.21 16.71
CA ARG A 108 0.57 -1.24 17.41
C ARG A 108 -0.06 -2.63 17.30
N GLY A 109 -1.39 -2.73 17.40
CA GLY A 109 -2.10 -4.01 17.24
C GLY A 109 -1.94 -4.57 15.83
N ILE A 110 -2.10 -3.73 14.81
CA ILE A 110 -1.91 -4.13 13.41
C ILE A 110 -0.45 -4.51 13.15
N GLU A 111 0.51 -3.71 13.58
CA GLU A 111 1.94 -4.00 13.45
C GLU A 111 2.30 -5.32 14.10
N SER A 112 1.78 -5.60 15.31
CA SER A 112 2.01 -6.86 16.01
C SER A 112 1.46 -8.06 15.24
N ALA A 113 0.27 -7.93 14.66
CA ALA A 113 -0.33 -8.99 13.85
C ALA A 113 0.43 -9.25 12.53
N LEU A 114 0.97 -8.19 11.92
CA LEU A 114 1.71 -8.30 10.68
C LEU A 114 3.16 -8.79 10.86
N ARG A 115 3.73 -8.70 12.06
CA ARG A 115 5.13 -9.04 12.36
C ARG A 115 5.50 -10.48 11.99
N GLU A 116 4.57 -11.41 12.13
CA GLU A 116 4.76 -12.83 11.82
C GLU A 116 4.26 -13.19 10.41
N SER A 117 3.93 -12.19 9.61
CA SER A 117 3.44 -12.35 8.24
C SER A 117 4.40 -11.73 7.24
N GLU A 118 4.22 -12.07 5.95
CA GLU A 118 4.94 -11.42 4.85
C GLU A 118 4.29 -10.11 4.39
N TYR A 119 3.26 -9.64 5.11
CA TYR A 119 2.53 -8.44 4.74
C TYR A 119 3.20 -7.17 5.26
N HIS A 120 3.17 -6.14 4.42
CA HIS A 120 3.54 -4.77 4.75
C HIS A 120 2.29 -3.94 5.06
N LEU A 121 2.44 -2.88 5.85
CA LEU A 121 1.36 -1.95 6.14
C LEU A 121 1.54 -0.66 5.32
N LEU A 122 0.52 -0.32 4.50
CA LEU A 122 0.43 0.95 3.81
C LEU A 122 -0.59 1.83 4.54
N VAL A 123 -0.13 2.91 5.18
CA VAL A 123 -1.01 3.83 5.90
C VAL A 123 -1.28 5.06 5.04
N HIS A 124 -2.55 5.37 4.86
CA HIS A 124 -3.00 6.61 4.26
C HIS A 124 -3.84 7.40 5.27
N ALA A 125 -3.43 8.63 5.54
CA ALA A 125 -4.19 9.55 6.39
C ALA A 125 -4.73 10.69 5.53
N SER A 126 -6.04 10.91 5.60
CA SER A 126 -6.70 12.02 4.91
C SER A 126 -6.68 13.25 5.81
N LEU A 127 -5.65 14.08 5.66
CA LEU A 127 -5.46 15.30 6.47
C LEU A 127 -6.37 16.48 6.07
N ARG A 128 -7.24 16.31 5.09
CA ARG A 128 -8.08 17.40 4.58
C ARG A 128 -9.48 17.37 5.17
N SER A 129 -9.71 18.21 6.17
CA SER A 129 -11.04 18.69 6.55
C SER A 129 -11.66 19.42 5.35
N GLY A 130 -12.66 18.83 4.71
CA GLY A 130 -13.37 19.46 3.58
C GLY A 130 -13.18 18.80 2.22
N ASP A 131 -12.31 17.84 2.05
CA ASP A 131 -12.33 16.97 0.87
C ASP A 131 -13.47 15.97 1.09
N THR A 132 -14.61 16.23 0.47
CA THR A 132 -15.83 15.43 0.58
C THR A 132 -15.71 14.07 -0.07
N ASP A 133 -14.54 13.74 -0.65
CA ASP A 133 -14.29 12.47 -1.30
C ASP A 133 -12.87 11.96 -1.02
N PRO A 134 -12.64 11.28 0.13
CA PRO A 134 -11.36 10.62 0.42
C PRO A 134 -10.98 9.57 -0.64
N TRP A 135 -11.96 9.11 -1.42
CA TRP A 135 -11.87 8.02 -2.39
C TRP A 135 -11.62 8.47 -3.82
N ARG A 136 -11.80 9.73 -4.14
CA ARG A 136 -11.62 10.25 -5.51
C ARG A 136 -10.27 9.94 -6.13
N ARG A 137 -9.26 9.69 -5.30
CA ARG A 137 -7.90 9.34 -5.75
C ARG A 137 -7.53 7.89 -5.50
N HIS A 138 -8.41 7.09 -4.92
CA HIS A 138 -8.17 5.69 -4.59
C HIS A 138 -6.73 5.43 -4.09
N PRO A 139 -6.33 6.03 -2.96
CA PRO A 139 -4.96 5.92 -2.47
C PRO A 139 -4.58 4.49 -2.12
N ILE A 140 -5.58 3.67 -1.79
CA ILE A 140 -5.46 2.24 -1.51
C ILE A 140 -6.43 1.49 -2.42
N GLY A 141 -5.94 0.42 -3.05
CA GLY A 141 -6.73 -0.42 -3.94
C GLY A 141 -5.90 -1.57 -4.49
N GLU A 142 -6.46 -2.35 -5.40
CA GLU A 142 -5.86 -3.54 -6.01
C GLU A 142 -4.46 -3.30 -6.61
N HIS A 143 -4.13 -2.05 -6.94
CA HIS A 143 -2.84 -1.68 -7.52
C HIS A 143 -1.71 -1.62 -6.48
N ASN A 144 -2.01 -1.49 -5.18
CA ASN A 144 -1.01 -1.29 -4.14
C ASN A 144 -1.31 -2.00 -2.80
N ALA A 145 -2.46 -2.67 -2.69
CA ALA A 145 -2.82 -3.46 -1.51
C ALA A 145 -3.65 -4.69 -1.91
N ASP A 146 -3.57 -5.75 -1.11
CA ASP A 146 -4.35 -6.98 -1.27
C ASP A 146 -5.68 -6.91 -0.49
N GLY A 147 -5.82 -5.94 0.38
CA GLY A 147 -7.00 -5.63 1.15
C GLY A 147 -6.80 -4.39 2.01
N MET A 148 -7.85 -3.91 2.66
CA MET A 148 -7.77 -2.71 3.49
C MET A 148 -8.54 -2.80 4.80
N LEU A 149 -8.00 -2.10 5.78
CA LEU A 149 -8.65 -1.72 7.02
C LEU A 149 -9.13 -0.28 6.89
N LEU A 150 -10.40 -0.04 7.15
CA LEU A 150 -11.04 1.23 6.89
C LEU A 150 -11.60 1.84 8.15
N PHE A 151 -11.04 2.98 8.58
CA PHE A 151 -11.63 3.82 9.61
C PHE A 151 -12.26 5.04 8.96
N VAL A 152 -13.57 5.15 9.02
CA VAL A 152 -14.33 6.29 8.49
C VAL A 152 -15.19 6.92 9.58
N ASN A 153 -15.23 8.26 9.57
CA ASN A 153 -16.04 9.02 10.49
C ASN A 153 -17.47 9.30 9.98
N SER A 154 -17.69 9.08 8.69
CA SER A 154 -18.98 9.26 8.06
C SER A 154 -19.33 8.06 7.21
N THR A 155 -20.59 7.68 7.26
CA THR A 155 -21.21 6.66 6.42
C THR A 155 -21.42 7.22 5.03
N ASP A 156 -20.35 7.48 4.28
CA ASP A 156 -20.49 7.64 2.84
C ASP A 156 -20.65 6.24 2.25
N ASP A 157 -21.90 5.75 2.36
CA ASP A 157 -22.27 4.40 2.04
C ASP A 157 -21.94 4.03 0.58
N GLU A 158 -21.95 5.02 -0.33
CA GLU A 158 -21.70 4.81 -1.75
C GLU A 158 -20.28 4.36 -2.06
N ASP A 159 -19.30 4.94 -1.39
CA ASP A 159 -17.90 4.59 -1.65
C ASP A 159 -17.52 3.24 -1.04
N ILE A 160 -18.06 2.92 0.13
CA ILE A 160 -17.92 1.60 0.73
C ILE A 160 -18.54 0.55 -0.18
N LEU A 161 -19.77 0.80 -0.65
CA LEU A 161 -20.50 -0.08 -1.56
C LEU A 161 -19.75 -0.28 -2.88
N ARG A 162 -19.15 0.76 -3.44
CA ARG A 162 -18.39 0.69 -4.70
C ARG A 162 -17.16 -0.22 -4.57
N ASN A 163 -16.43 -0.16 -3.45
CA ASN A 163 -15.30 -1.05 -3.21
C ASN A 163 -15.75 -2.47 -2.90
N TYR A 164 -16.84 -2.63 -2.16
CA TYR A 164 -17.45 -3.93 -1.90
C TYR A 164 -17.91 -4.62 -3.20
N GLN A 165 -18.53 -3.89 -4.12
CA GLN A 165 -18.95 -4.40 -5.43
C GLN A 165 -17.80 -4.85 -6.33
N ARG A 166 -16.56 -4.46 -6.02
CA ARG A 166 -15.35 -4.90 -6.73
C ARG A 166 -14.69 -6.12 -6.10
N ASP A 167 -15.32 -6.73 -5.09
CA ASP A 167 -14.77 -7.86 -4.32
C ASP A 167 -13.40 -7.56 -3.69
N PHE A 168 -13.08 -6.26 -3.49
CA PHE A 168 -11.82 -5.89 -2.85
C PHE A 168 -11.92 -6.16 -1.34
N PRO A 169 -11.03 -7.00 -0.76
CA PRO A 169 -11.12 -7.38 0.64
C PRO A 169 -11.03 -6.17 1.56
N MET A 170 -12.00 -6.00 2.46
CA MET A 170 -12.00 -4.91 3.42
C MET A 170 -12.55 -5.31 4.78
N VAL A 171 -12.08 -4.64 5.82
CA VAL A 171 -12.60 -4.71 7.18
C VAL A 171 -12.84 -3.31 7.70
N LEU A 172 -14.04 -3.06 8.22
CA LEU A 172 -14.38 -1.77 8.80
C LEU A 172 -13.91 -1.70 10.26
N LEU A 173 -13.41 -0.55 10.67
CA LEU A 173 -12.98 -0.30 12.03
C LEU A 173 -13.96 0.64 12.73
N PHE A 174 -14.50 0.20 13.88
CA PHE A 174 -15.37 0.93 14.80
C PHE A 174 -16.80 1.21 14.36
N PHE A 175 -17.18 0.87 13.15
CA PHE A 175 -18.58 1.03 12.74
C PHE A 175 -19.02 -0.16 11.89
N LYS A 176 -20.32 -0.37 11.86
CA LYS A 176 -20.96 -1.34 10.96
C LYS A 176 -21.17 -0.69 9.60
N GLY A 177 -20.95 -1.44 8.54
CA GLY A 177 -21.18 -0.99 7.18
C GLY A 177 -22.64 -0.60 6.90
N PRO A 178 -22.92 -0.18 5.66
CA PRO A 178 -24.27 0.15 5.20
C PRO A 178 -25.26 -0.99 5.41
N ARG A 179 -26.54 -0.66 5.56
CA ARG A 179 -27.59 -1.67 5.70
C ARG A 179 -27.68 -2.56 4.47
N GLY A 180 -27.75 -3.87 4.69
CA GLY A 180 -27.90 -4.85 3.60
C GLY A 180 -26.58 -5.30 2.97
N VAL A 181 -25.45 -4.91 3.53
CA VAL A 181 -24.12 -5.32 3.07
C VAL A 181 -23.39 -6.02 4.21
N ASP A 182 -22.86 -7.22 3.94
CA ASP A 182 -22.13 -8.02 4.92
C ASP A 182 -20.61 -7.78 4.76
N ILE A 183 -20.13 -6.70 5.38
CA ILE A 183 -18.70 -6.38 5.45
C ILE A 183 -18.22 -6.69 6.86
N PRO A 184 -17.14 -7.48 7.02
CA PRO A 184 -16.52 -7.70 8.32
C PRO A 184 -16.19 -6.38 9.02
N TYR A 185 -16.43 -6.32 10.33
CA TYR A 185 -16.06 -5.15 11.11
C TYR A 185 -15.47 -5.53 12.47
N VAL A 186 -14.62 -4.67 12.99
CA VAL A 186 -14.09 -4.71 14.35
C VAL A 186 -14.53 -3.45 15.08
N GLY A 187 -15.20 -3.61 16.20
CA GLY A 187 -15.72 -2.48 16.97
C GLY A 187 -15.91 -2.81 18.43
N PHE A 188 -16.40 -1.84 19.18
CA PHE A 188 -16.77 -1.97 20.59
C PHE A 188 -18.28 -2.05 20.74
N ASP A 189 -18.74 -2.77 21.77
CA ASP A 189 -20.12 -2.71 22.21
C ASP A 189 -20.37 -1.45 23.06
N ASN A 190 -20.39 -0.30 22.38
CA ASN A 190 -20.62 0.98 23.04
C ASN A 190 -22.03 1.06 23.67
N ALA A 191 -23.02 0.42 23.06
CA ALA A 191 -24.38 0.44 23.57
C ALA A 191 -24.48 -0.34 24.89
N GLY A 192 -23.92 -1.55 24.94
CA GLY A 192 -23.84 -2.33 26.17
C GLY A 192 -23.01 -1.64 27.26
N GLY A 193 -21.89 -1.04 26.88
CA GLY A 193 -21.08 -0.25 27.83
C GLY A 193 -21.82 0.92 28.45
N ILE A 194 -22.55 1.71 27.64
CA ILE A 194 -23.39 2.83 28.15
C ILE A 194 -24.53 2.31 29.01
N TYR A 195 -25.18 1.21 28.61
CA TYR A 195 -26.25 0.60 29.38
C TYR A 195 -25.79 0.21 30.78
N GLN A 196 -24.63 -0.45 30.90
CA GLN A 196 -24.03 -0.83 32.18
C GLN A 196 -23.70 0.40 33.06
N ILE A 197 -23.22 1.49 32.47
CA ILE A 197 -22.97 2.73 33.22
C ILE A 197 -24.27 3.31 33.76
N VAL A 198 -25.33 3.37 32.94
CA VAL A 198 -26.63 3.92 33.36
C VAL A 198 -27.28 3.07 34.42
N GLU A 199 -27.17 1.71 34.36
CA GLU A 199 -27.67 0.82 35.42
C GLU A 199 -26.92 0.99 36.75
N HIS A 200 -25.66 1.44 36.69
CA HIS A 200 -24.82 1.61 37.91
C HIS A 200 -25.08 2.96 38.60
N LEU A 201 -25.65 3.94 37.93
CA LEU A 201 -25.99 5.28 38.48
C LEU A 201 -27.33 5.28 39.17
#